data_82ad0573c01934b22465a0cfa0072533
#
_entry.id   82ad0573c01934b22465a0cfa0072533
#
_cell.length_a   1.000
_cell.length_b   1.000
_cell.length_c   1.000
_cell.angle_alpha   90.00
_cell.angle_beta   90.00
_cell.angle_gamma   90.00
#
_symmetry.space_group_name_H-M   'P 1'
#
loop_
_entity.id
_entity.type
_entity.pdbx_description
1 polymer ?
#
loop_
_entity_poly.entity_id
_entity_poly.type
_entity_poly.pdbx_seq_one_letter_code
_entity_poly.pdbx_strand_id
1 'polypeptide(L)'
;MRVARTASLAIVCGLAMTAAVTAEPLQRGRGPAAPACTTVSCDIQGDWERTRGLLLGLVNAMPDDKFGYKSTPAQRSYGEHVMHVVQANGFILGTLGAKTPAPVINMKATTKAEVMAAVRQSFDYGDAVVKEFTDQQWNGRVAPPPFMGPSASRLRLVYQSMQHTQDTYGQMVVYLRLNGIVPPASRRGGI
;
A
#
# COMPACT_ATOMS: atom_id res chain seq x y z
N MET A 1 -0.24 84.36 -34.66
CA MET A 1 -0.90 83.26 -35.39
C MET A 1 -0.18 81.99 -35.00
N ARG A 2 -0.80 81.14 -34.16
CA ARG A 2 -0.26 79.82 -33.78
C ARG A 2 -1.17 78.76 -34.41
N VAL A 3 -0.59 77.91 -35.25
CA VAL A 3 -1.26 76.82 -35.91
C VAL A 3 -1.18 75.58 -35.01
N ALA A 4 -2.34 75.09 -34.60
CA ALA A 4 -2.42 73.86 -33.85
C ALA A 4 -2.37 72.64 -34.82
N ARG A 5 -1.45 71.68 -34.58
CA ARG A 5 -1.35 70.44 -35.27
C ARG A 5 -2.12 69.38 -34.44
N THR A 6 -3.20 68.88 -34.95
CA THR A 6 -3.92 67.72 -34.42
C THR A 6 -3.23 66.44 -34.85
N ALA A 7 -2.77 65.65 -33.90
CA ALA A 7 -2.22 64.33 -34.16
C ALA A 7 -3.35 63.30 -34.01
N SER A 8 -3.64 62.60 -35.08
CA SER A 8 -4.60 61.45 -35.09
C SER A 8 -3.91 60.21 -34.58
N LEU A 9 -4.45 59.67 -33.50
CA LEU A 9 -3.99 58.40 -32.90
C LEU A 9 -4.77 57.24 -33.57
N ALA A 10 -4.07 56.45 -34.38
CA ALA A 10 -4.64 55.23 -34.97
C ALA A 10 -4.53 54.10 -33.95
N ILE A 11 -5.71 53.58 -33.50
CA ILE A 11 -5.80 52.39 -32.65
C ILE A 11 -5.73 51.16 -33.53
N VAL A 12 -4.63 50.43 -33.47
CA VAL A 12 -4.49 49.10 -34.09
C VAL A 12 -5.08 48.07 -33.13
N CYS A 13 -6.26 47.57 -33.46
CA CYS A 13 -6.92 46.47 -32.75
C CYS A 13 -6.25 45.14 -33.15
N GLY A 14 -5.32 44.65 -32.36
CA GLY A 14 -4.71 43.33 -32.53
C GLY A 14 -5.66 42.24 -32.11
N LEU A 15 -6.16 41.43 -33.04
CA LEU A 15 -6.86 40.19 -32.73
C LEU A 15 -5.85 39.17 -32.16
N ALA A 16 -5.90 38.94 -30.87
CA ALA A 16 -5.20 37.80 -30.25
C ALA A 16 -6.02 36.51 -30.52
N MET A 17 -5.55 35.68 -31.44
CA MET A 17 -6.06 34.31 -31.60
C MET A 17 -5.56 33.47 -30.43
N THR A 18 -6.44 33.21 -29.45
CA THR A 18 -6.20 32.20 -28.43
C THR A 18 -6.44 30.83 -29.04
N ALA A 19 -5.37 30.11 -29.36
CA ALA A 19 -5.44 28.71 -29.70
C ALA A 19 -5.83 27.94 -28.43
N ALA A 20 -7.08 27.46 -28.38
CA ALA A 20 -7.52 26.52 -27.35
C ALA A 20 -6.79 25.20 -27.60
N VAL A 21 -5.78 24.92 -26.77
CA VAL A 21 -5.17 23.58 -26.69
C VAL A 21 -6.18 22.66 -26.02
N THR A 22 -6.97 21.95 -26.81
CA THR A 22 -7.78 20.84 -26.29
C THR A 22 -6.83 19.72 -25.91
N ALA A 23 -6.53 19.62 -24.61
CA ALA A 23 -5.86 18.43 -24.07
C ALA A 23 -6.81 17.25 -24.25
N GLU A 24 -6.58 16.40 -25.23
CA GLU A 24 -7.23 15.10 -25.28
C GLU A 24 -6.88 14.32 -24.01
N PRO A 25 -7.88 13.76 -23.30
CA PRO A 25 -7.60 12.87 -22.19
C PRO A 25 -6.85 11.66 -22.74
N LEU A 26 -5.59 11.48 -22.30
CA LEU A 26 -4.82 10.25 -22.53
C LEU A 26 -5.65 9.08 -21.97
N GLN A 27 -6.43 8.44 -22.82
CA GLN A 27 -7.03 7.15 -22.53
C GLN A 27 -5.89 6.14 -22.43
N ARG A 28 -5.38 5.96 -21.19
CA ARG A 28 -4.54 4.80 -20.90
C ARG A 28 -5.38 3.56 -21.19
N GLY A 29 -5.01 2.83 -22.21
CA GLY A 29 -5.58 1.53 -22.50
C GLY A 29 -5.50 0.68 -21.22
N ARG A 30 -6.62 0.53 -20.52
CA ARG A 30 -6.76 -0.53 -19.53
C ARG A 30 -6.61 -1.81 -20.32
N GLY A 31 -5.56 -2.59 -20.00
CA GLY A 31 -5.50 -3.98 -20.44
C GLY A 31 -6.81 -4.70 -20.08
N PRO A 32 -7.07 -5.87 -20.66
CA PRO A 32 -8.28 -6.62 -20.35
C PRO A 32 -8.43 -6.71 -18.83
N ALA A 33 -9.60 -6.32 -18.31
CA ALA A 33 -9.89 -6.39 -16.89
C ALA A 33 -9.71 -7.84 -16.44
N ALA A 34 -8.99 -8.06 -15.35
CA ALA A 34 -8.93 -9.38 -14.74
C ALA A 34 -10.36 -9.89 -14.50
N PRO A 35 -10.63 -11.20 -14.67
CA PRO A 35 -11.95 -11.75 -14.41
C PRO A 35 -12.40 -11.36 -13.01
N ALA A 36 -13.66 -10.93 -12.89
CA ALA A 36 -14.23 -10.54 -11.61
C ALA A 36 -14.24 -11.73 -10.65
N CYS A 37 -13.83 -11.51 -9.41
CA CYS A 37 -14.01 -12.49 -8.34
C CYS A 37 -15.51 -12.76 -8.13
N THR A 38 -15.87 -14.03 -7.97
CA THR A 38 -17.25 -14.48 -7.73
C THR A 38 -17.36 -15.25 -6.42
N THR A 39 -16.29 -15.36 -5.66
CA THR A 39 -16.21 -16.11 -4.40
C THR A 39 -15.48 -15.30 -3.35
N VAL A 40 -15.81 -15.52 -2.08
CA VAL A 40 -15.14 -14.90 -0.92
C VAL A 40 -13.64 -15.26 -0.91
N SER A 41 -13.31 -16.49 -1.26
CA SER A 41 -11.91 -16.94 -1.33
C SER A 41 -11.10 -16.15 -2.38
N CYS A 42 -11.70 -15.87 -3.54
CA CYS A 42 -11.07 -15.04 -4.57
C CYS A 42 -10.85 -13.61 -4.09
N ASP A 43 -11.84 -12.99 -3.46
CA ASP A 43 -11.74 -11.64 -2.91
C ASP A 43 -10.63 -11.55 -1.86
N ILE A 44 -10.57 -12.52 -0.93
CA ILE A 44 -9.52 -12.57 0.09
C ILE A 44 -8.13 -12.68 -0.53
N GLN A 45 -7.95 -13.55 -1.53
CA GLN A 45 -6.66 -13.71 -2.22
C GLN A 45 -6.26 -12.42 -2.94
N GLY A 46 -7.20 -11.76 -3.62
CA GLY A 46 -6.97 -10.47 -4.28
C GLY A 46 -6.57 -9.36 -3.31
N ASP A 47 -7.28 -9.26 -2.17
CA ASP A 47 -6.99 -8.26 -1.14
C ASP A 47 -5.65 -8.55 -0.43
N TRP A 48 -5.31 -9.82 -0.23
CA TRP A 48 -4.03 -10.23 0.33
C TRP A 48 -2.87 -9.82 -0.57
N GLU A 49 -2.95 -10.14 -1.87
CA GLU A 49 -1.91 -9.77 -2.84
C GLU A 49 -1.79 -8.25 -3.02
N ARG A 50 -2.92 -7.53 -3.02
CA ARG A 50 -2.93 -6.06 -3.03
C ARG A 50 -2.21 -5.50 -1.81
N THR A 51 -2.50 -6.02 -0.62
CA THR A 51 -1.88 -5.61 0.64
C THR A 51 -0.37 -5.86 0.61
N ARG A 52 0.06 -7.03 0.11
CA ARG A 52 1.46 -7.37 -0.16
C ARG A 52 2.15 -6.34 -1.04
N GLY A 53 1.55 -6.05 -2.20
CA GLY A 53 2.11 -5.10 -3.17
C GLY A 53 2.28 -3.69 -2.58
N LEU A 54 1.30 -3.21 -1.84
CA LEU A 54 1.35 -1.91 -1.17
C LEU A 54 2.48 -1.85 -0.14
N LEU A 55 2.61 -2.85 0.73
CA LEU A 55 3.67 -2.87 1.73
C LEU A 55 5.06 -2.98 1.11
N LEU A 56 5.25 -3.89 0.15
CA LEU A 56 6.53 -4.04 -0.57
C LEU A 56 6.93 -2.74 -1.28
N GLY A 57 5.96 -2.03 -1.87
CA GLY A 57 6.18 -0.72 -2.48
C GLY A 57 6.72 0.31 -1.49
N LEU A 58 6.15 0.37 -0.26
CA LEU A 58 6.66 1.26 0.79
C LEU A 58 8.06 0.88 1.25
N VAL A 59 8.28 -0.41 1.55
CA VAL A 59 9.59 -0.90 2.01
C VAL A 59 10.67 -0.57 0.97
N ASN A 60 10.36 -0.75 -0.32
CA ASN A 60 11.30 -0.43 -1.39
C ASN A 60 11.55 1.08 -1.54
N ALA A 61 10.58 1.92 -1.22
CA ALA A 61 10.68 3.38 -1.39
C ALA A 61 11.64 4.07 -0.40
N MET A 62 11.83 3.51 0.81
CA MET A 62 12.74 4.07 1.79
C MET A 62 14.20 3.73 1.42
N PRO A 63 15.12 4.70 1.36
CA PRO A 63 16.55 4.46 1.20
C PRO A 63 17.14 3.62 2.35
N ASP A 64 18.17 2.87 2.06
CA ASP A 64 18.81 1.93 3.00
C ASP A 64 19.34 2.66 4.25
N ASP A 65 19.99 3.79 4.08
CA ASP A 65 20.53 4.65 5.14
C ASP A 65 19.46 5.26 6.06
N LYS A 66 18.18 5.21 5.64
CA LYS A 66 17.03 5.74 6.38
C LYS A 66 16.14 4.68 7.01
N PHE A 67 16.51 3.41 6.92
CA PHE A 67 15.74 2.32 7.52
C PHE A 67 15.66 2.40 9.05
N GLY A 68 16.68 2.99 9.67
CA GLY A 68 16.71 3.28 11.11
C GLY A 68 15.99 4.56 11.53
N TYR A 69 15.43 5.33 10.58
CA TYR A 69 14.77 6.61 10.91
C TYR A 69 13.56 6.41 11.82
N LYS A 70 13.46 7.24 12.86
CA LYS A 70 12.33 7.35 13.79
C LYS A 70 11.71 8.73 13.68
N SER A 71 10.38 8.82 13.62
CA SER A 71 9.68 10.12 13.60
C SER A 71 9.79 10.85 14.94
N THR A 72 9.84 10.09 16.04
CA THR A 72 10.16 10.56 17.39
C THR A 72 10.96 9.47 18.12
N PRO A 73 11.71 9.80 19.22
CA PRO A 73 12.46 8.80 19.97
C PRO A 73 11.62 7.64 20.52
N ALA A 74 10.34 7.89 20.81
CA ALA A 74 9.43 6.90 21.37
C ALA A 74 8.82 5.96 20.31
N GLN A 75 8.90 6.32 19.02
CA GLN A 75 8.35 5.53 17.93
C GLN A 75 9.30 4.42 17.49
N ARG A 76 8.75 3.38 16.85
CA ARG A 76 9.53 2.39 16.12
C ARG A 76 10.28 3.07 14.97
N SER A 77 11.44 2.53 14.60
CA SER A 77 12.07 2.91 13.35
C SER A 77 11.26 2.40 12.15
N TYR A 78 11.59 2.89 10.95
CA TYR A 78 10.93 2.44 9.72
C TYR A 78 11.03 0.92 9.54
N GLY A 79 12.23 0.35 9.68
CA GLY A 79 12.44 -1.10 9.61
C GLY A 79 11.69 -1.87 10.70
N GLU A 80 11.65 -1.35 11.94
CA GLU A 80 10.90 -1.96 13.04
C GLU A 80 9.39 -1.97 12.79
N HIS A 81 8.82 -0.96 12.12
CA HIS A 81 7.41 -0.98 11.70
C HIS A 81 7.13 -2.12 10.71
N VAL A 82 8.01 -2.31 9.73
CA VAL A 82 7.88 -3.41 8.76
C VAL A 82 7.94 -4.76 9.46
N MET A 83 8.94 -4.96 10.31
CA MET A 83 9.10 -6.22 11.06
C MET A 83 7.95 -6.49 12.01
N HIS A 84 7.31 -5.45 12.52
CA HIS A 84 6.09 -5.59 13.33
C HIS A 84 4.91 -6.16 12.50
N VAL A 85 4.77 -5.77 11.23
CA VAL A 85 3.78 -6.40 10.33
C VAL A 85 4.10 -7.87 10.10
N VAL A 86 5.38 -8.19 9.84
CA VAL A 86 5.82 -9.59 9.66
C VAL A 86 5.47 -10.45 10.87
N GLN A 87 5.74 -9.93 12.06
CA GLN A 87 5.40 -10.61 13.33
C GLN A 87 3.89 -10.80 13.49
N ALA A 88 3.10 -9.75 13.26
CA ALA A 88 1.65 -9.78 13.41
C ALA A 88 1.00 -10.76 12.42
N ASN A 89 1.44 -10.79 11.18
CA ASN A 89 0.97 -11.74 10.18
C ASN A 89 1.21 -13.18 10.64
N GLY A 90 2.43 -13.53 11.05
CA GLY A 90 2.75 -14.87 11.56
C GLY A 90 1.89 -15.26 12.76
N PHE A 91 1.72 -14.32 13.71
CA PHE A 91 0.94 -14.54 14.92
C PHE A 91 -0.56 -14.74 14.64
N ILE A 92 -1.16 -13.93 13.78
CA ILE A 92 -2.60 -14.01 13.48
C ILE A 92 -2.89 -15.19 12.56
N LEU A 93 -2.15 -15.33 11.45
CA LEU A 93 -2.39 -16.39 10.47
C LEU A 93 -2.10 -17.77 11.03
N GLY A 94 -1.16 -17.90 11.95
CA GLY A 94 -0.87 -19.17 12.65
C GLY A 94 -2.05 -19.72 13.47
N THR A 95 -3.07 -18.89 13.76
CA THR A 95 -4.29 -19.32 14.48
C THR A 95 -5.44 -19.73 13.56
N LEU A 96 -5.29 -19.61 12.23
CA LEU A 96 -6.32 -20.00 11.28
C LEU A 96 -6.59 -21.51 11.22
N GLY A 97 -5.66 -22.33 11.72
CA GLY A 97 -5.77 -23.80 11.64
C GLY A 97 -5.49 -24.32 10.24
N ALA A 98 -4.64 -23.66 9.49
CA ALA A 98 -4.08 -24.12 8.21
C ALA A 98 -3.08 -25.26 8.42
N LYS A 99 -2.86 -26.07 7.39
CA LYS A 99 -1.87 -27.15 7.38
C LYS A 99 -0.48 -26.65 7.01
N THR A 100 -0.40 -25.56 6.25
CA THR A 100 0.86 -24.92 5.87
C THR A 100 1.68 -24.53 7.10
N PRO A 101 2.91 -25.04 7.26
CA PRO A 101 3.74 -24.69 8.40
C PRO A 101 4.20 -23.23 8.31
N ALA A 102 4.23 -22.55 9.46
CA ALA A 102 4.77 -21.19 9.51
C ALA A 102 6.27 -21.20 9.20
N PRO A 103 6.77 -20.26 8.37
CA PRO A 103 8.18 -20.16 8.03
C PRO A 103 9.01 -19.69 9.23
N VAL A 104 10.28 -20.11 9.26
CA VAL A 104 11.26 -19.55 10.19
C VAL A 104 11.80 -18.25 9.59
N ILE A 105 11.35 -17.12 10.13
CA ILE A 105 11.74 -15.79 9.67
C ILE A 105 12.79 -15.19 10.61
N ASN A 106 13.82 -14.54 10.06
CA ASN A 106 14.78 -13.78 10.87
C ASN A 106 14.12 -12.52 11.45
N MET A 107 13.60 -12.64 12.67
CA MET A 107 12.97 -11.51 13.38
C MET A 107 13.95 -10.43 13.86
N LYS A 108 15.27 -10.65 13.72
CA LYS A 108 16.33 -9.68 14.01
C LYS A 108 16.81 -8.93 12.77
N ALA A 109 16.12 -9.06 11.64
CA ALA A 109 16.43 -8.35 10.41
C ALA A 109 16.42 -6.82 10.63
N THR A 110 17.51 -6.15 10.23
CA THR A 110 17.67 -4.70 10.38
C THR A 110 18.03 -4.01 9.06
N THR A 111 18.67 -4.71 8.14
CA THR A 111 18.98 -4.18 6.82
C THR A 111 17.75 -4.24 5.92
N LYS A 112 17.64 -3.32 4.96
CA LYS A 112 16.54 -3.31 4.00
C LYS A 112 16.40 -4.65 3.26
N ALA A 113 17.51 -5.25 2.85
CA ALA A 113 17.50 -6.52 2.13
C ALA A 113 16.91 -7.66 2.97
N GLU A 114 17.32 -7.78 4.24
CA GLU A 114 16.80 -8.78 5.17
C GLU A 114 15.32 -8.54 5.49
N VAL A 115 14.94 -7.29 5.75
CA VAL A 115 13.54 -6.91 6.01
C VAL A 115 12.66 -7.20 4.80
N MET A 116 13.12 -6.89 3.58
CA MET A 116 12.40 -7.25 2.34
C MET A 116 12.23 -8.77 2.19
N ALA A 117 13.25 -9.56 2.53
CA ALA A 117 13.16 -11.02 2.52
C ALA A 117 12.14 -11.52 3.55
N ALA A 118 12.15 -10.98 4.77
CA ALA A 118 11.19 -11.31 5.83
C ALA A 118 9.74 -10.99 5.42
N VAL A 119 9.51 -9.83 4.80
CA VAL A 119 8.19 -9.45 4.27
C VAL A 119 7.72 -10.45 3.21
N ARG A 120 8.57 -10.80 2.23
CA ARG A 120 8.21 -11.77 1.19
C ARG A 120 7.82 -13.11 1.80
N GLN A 121 8.66 -13.66 2.69
CA GLN A 121 8.37 -14.93 3.39
C GLN A 121 7.05 -14.89 4.17
N SER A 122 6.78 -13.79 4.87
CA SER A 122 5.53 -13.61 5.62
C SER A 122 4.30 -13.58 4.71
N PHE A 123 4.37 -12.90 3.58
CA PHE A 123 3.26 -12.83 2.63
C PHE A 123 3.11 -14.10 1.79
N ASP A 124 4.20 -14.77 1.42
CA ASP A 124 4.17 -16.08 0.76
C ASP A 124 3.51 -17.14 1.66
N TYR A 125 3.80 -17.11 2.97
CA TYR A 125 3.10 -17.93 3.95
C TYR A 125 1.61 -17.62 4.00
N GLY A 126 1.24 -16.35 4.08
CA GLY A 126 -0.17 -15.95 4.08
C GLY A 126 -0.89 -16.35 2.80
N ASP A 127 -0.26 -16.21 1.63
CA ASP A 127 -0.80 -16.65 0.35
C ASP A 127 -1.07 -18.17 0.34
N ALA A 128 -0.15 -18.98 0.85
CA ALA A 128 -0.34 -20.41 0.99
C ALA A 128 -1.49 -20.76 1.94
N VAL A 129 -1.55 -20.08 3.10
CA VAL A 129 -2.60 -20.29 4.12
C VAL A 129 -3.98 -19.92 3.58
N VAL A 130 -4.13 -18.76 2.92
CA VAL A 130 -5.47 -18.34 2.43
C VAL A 130 -6.01 -19.25 1.32
N LYS A 131 -5.13 -19.89 0.56
CA LYS A 131 -5.51 -20.84 -0.49
C LYS A 131 -6.03 -22.20 0.04
N GLU A 132 -5.81 -22.50 1.32
CA GLU A 132 -6.29 -23.76 1.90
C GLU A 132 -7.80 -23.78 2.17
N PHE A 133 -8.45 -22.60 2.25
CA PHE A 133 -9.83 -22.51 2.72
C PHE A 133 -10.82 -22.25 1.58
N THR A 134 -11.92 -22.99 1.60
CA THR A 134 -13.10 -22.75 0.76
C THR A 134 -13.98 -21.65 1.35
N ASP A 135 -14.90 -21.11 0.56
CA ASP A 135 -15.86 -20.08 1.00
C ASP A 135 -16.63 -20.48 2.26
N GLN A 136 -17.03 -21.74 2.37
CA GLN A 136 -17.73 -22.25 3.55
C GLN A 136 -16.82 -22.30 4.79
N GLN A 137 -15.54 -22.64 4.60
CA GLN A 137 -14.58 -22.77 5.70
C GLN A 137 -14.17 -21.44 6.30
N TRP A 138 -14.32 -20.32 5.58
CA TRP A 138 -14.05 -18.98 6.10
C TRP A 138 -14.94 -18.62 7.29
N ASN A 139 -16.16 -19.11 7.35
CA ASN A 139 -17.08 -18.93 8.49
C ASN A 139 -16.73 -19.82 9.68
N GLY A 140 -15.88 -20.83 9.50
CA GLY A 140 -15.47 -21.75 10.56
C GLY A 140 -14.81 -21.01 11.72
N ARG A 141 -15.15 -21.44 12.95
CA ARG A 141 -14.66 -20.83 14.19
C ARG A 141 -13.35 -21.47 14.64
N VAL A 142 -12.43 -20.65 15.10
CA VAL A 142 -11.14 -21.05 15.66
C VAL A 142 -10.85 -20.26 16.94
N ALA A 143 -9.85 -20.68 17.72
CA ALA A 143 -9.32 -19.92 18.83
C ALA A 143 -8.37 -18.82 18.28
N PRO A 144 -8.73 -17.54 18.35
CA PRO A 144 -7.89 -16.45 17.87
C PRO A 144 -6.81 -16.09 18.87
N PRO A 145 -5.90 -15.14 18.53
CA PRO A 145 -5.08 -14.47 19.52
C PRO A 145 -5.92 -13.92 20.69
N PRO A 146 -5.44 -13.95 21.94
CA PRO A 146 -6.25 -13.62 23.14
C PRO A 146 -6.95 -12.26 23.10
N PHE A 147 -6.35 -11.25 22.48
CA PHE A 147 -6.92 -9.90 22.37
C PHE A 147 -8.18 -9.83 21.46
N MET A 148 -8.47 -10.88 20.69
CA MET A 148 -9.64 -10.95 19.82
C MET A 148 -10.83 -11.68 20.45
N GLY A 149 -10.70 -12.13 21.70
CA GLY A 149 -11.73 -12.85 22.43
C GLY A 149 -11.59 -14.38 22.30
N PRO A 150 -12.55 -15.17 22.82
CA PRO A 150 -12.40 -16.61 22.96
C PRO A 150 -12.61 -17.38 21.64
N SER A 151 -13.24 -16.78 20.64
CA SER A 151 -13.54 -17.42 19.37
C SER A 151 -13.75 -16.39 18.26
N ALA A 152 -13.20 -16.67 17.07
CA ALA A 152 -13.40 -15.85 15.88
C ALA A 152 -13.58 -16.71 14.63
N SER A 153 -14.22 -16.18 13.58
CA SER A 153 -14.20 -16.82 12.27
C SER A 153 -12.83 -16.64 11.61
N ARG A 154 -12.43 -17.57 10.75
CA ARG A 154 -11.22 -17.45 9.93
C ARG A 154 -11.25 -16.18 9.11
N LEU A 155 -12.40 -15.81 8.55
CA LEU A 155 -12.60 -14.57 7.80
C LEU A 155 -12.20 -13.35 8.63
N ARG A 156 -12.65 -13.24 9.88
CA ARG A 156 -12.29 -12.14 10.77
C ARG A 156 -10.77 -12.07 11.01
N LEU A 157 -10.11 -13.22 11.14
CA LEU A 157 -8.67 -13.26 11.41
C LEU A 157 -7.83 -12.80 10.20
N VAL A 158 -8.17 -13.26 9.01
CA VAL A 158 -7.44 -12.83 7.82
C VAL A 158 -7.62 -11.33 7.56
N TYR A 159 -8.84 -10.80 7.72
CA TYR A 159 -9.06 -9.35 7.63
C TYR A 159 -8.38 -8.58 8.76
N GLN A 160 -8.31 -9.11 9.98
CA GLN A 160 -7.54 -8.50 11.07
C GLN A 160 -6.06 -8.34 10.69
N SER A 161 -5.46 -9.36 10.06
CA SER A 161 -4.07 -9.30 9.59
C SER A 161 -3.89 -8.21 8.51
N MET A 162 -4.81 -8.13 7.54
CA MET A 162 -4.77 -7.09 6.51
C MET A 162 -5.01 -5.69 7.08
N GLN A 163 -5.98 -5.52 7.98
CA GLN A 163 -6.26 -4.24 8.65
C GLN A 163 -5.07 -3.74 9.46
N HIS A 164 -4.41 -4.63 10.21
CA HIS A 164 -3.21 -4.29 10.94
C HIS A 164 -2.06 -3.85 10.01
N THR A 165 -1.93 -4.53 8.87
CA THR A 165 -0.96 -4.13 7.84
C THR A 165 -1.29 -2.75 7.26
N GLN A 166 -2.57 -2.45 7.00
CA GLN A 166 -3.01 -1.16 6.45
C GLN A 166 -2.85 -0.01 7.46
N ASP A 167 -3.10 -0.26 8.74
CA ASP A 167 -2.83 0.72 9.80
C ASP A 167 -1.33 1.08 9.84
N THR A 168 -0.46 0.07 9.86
CA THR A 168 0.99 0.27 9.83
C THR A 168 1.44 0.93 8.51
N TYR A 169 0.83 0.57 7.38
CA TYR A 169 1.07 1.22 6.08
C TYR A 169 0.82 2.72 6.16
N GLY A 170 -0.31 3.15 6.75
CA GLY A 170 -0.63 4.56 6.93
C GLY A 170 0.43 5.31 7.75
N GLN A 171 0.91 4.72 8.84
CA GLN A 171 2.00 5.27 9.64
C GLN A 171 3.29 5.39 8.83
N MET A 172 3.68 4.36 8.09
CA MET A 172 4.89 4.37 7.25
C MET A 172 4.84 5.39 6.11
N VAL A 173 3.66 5.69 5.56
CA VAL A 173 3.47 6.79 4.59
C VAL A 173 3.91 8.12 5.18
N VAL A 174 3.62 8.38 6.46
CA VAL A 174 4.08 9.59 7.17
C VAL A 174 5.60 9.61 7.26
N TYR A 175 6.23 8.49 7.58
CA TYR A 175 7.70 8.38 7.65
C TYR A 175 8.37 8.71 6.30
N LEU A 176 7.84 8.22 5.18
CA LEU A 176 8.34 8.59 3.85
C LEU A 176 8.25 10.10 3.62
N ARG A 177 7.10 10.71 3.90
CA ARG A 177 6.88 12.15 3.72
C ARG A 177 7.79 13.01 4.58
N LEU A 178 8.03 12.61 5.84
CA LEU A 178 8.98 13.28 6.73
C LEU A 178 10.43 13.21 6.21
N ASN A 179 10.74 12.25 5.35
CA ASN A 179 12.02 12.13 4.65
C ASN A 179 12.01 12.72 3.23
N GLY A 180 10.98 13.49 2.85
CA GLY A 180 10.86 14.11 1.53
C GLY A 180 10.54 13.13 0.40
N ILE A 181 10.10 11.91 0.73
CA ILE A 181 9.84 10.84 -0.24
C ILE A 181 8.34 10.77 -0.54
N VAL A 182 7.96 10.87 -1.82
CA VAL A 182 6.57 10.67 -2.25
C VAL A 182 6.24 9.18 -2.16
N PRO A 183 5.21 8.79 -1.36
CA PRO A 183 4.80 7.39 -1.26
C PRO A 183 4.39 6.83 -2.64
N PRO A 184 4.66 5.54 -2.93
CA PRO A 184 4.35 4.95 -4.24
C PRO A 184 2.90 5.15 -4.69
N ALA A 185 1.93 4.94 -3.81
CA ALA A 185 0.51 5.12 -4.11
C ALA A 185 0.10 6.59 -4.35
N SER A 186 0.93 7.57 -3.96
CA SER A 186 0.69 8.99 -4.19
C SER A 186 1.35 9.51 -5.48
N ARG A 187 2.11 8.68 -6.19
CA ARG A 187 2.74 9.06 -7.47
C ARG A 187 1.69 9.01 -8.57
N ARG A 188 1.77 9.93 -9.56
CA ARG A 188 0.88 9.90 -10.72
C ARG A 188 1.00 8.53 -11.42
N GLY A 189 -0.10 7.77 -11.44
CA GLY A 189 -0.15 6.42 -11.98
C GLY A 189 0.26 5.30 -11.01
N GLY A 190 0.47 5.60 -9.74
CA GLY A 190 0.57 4.62 -8.67
C GLY A 190 -0.84 4.21 -8.21
N ILE A 191 -1.14 2.95 -8.28
CA ILE A 191 -2.34 2.13 -8.13
C ILE A 191 -3.17 2.06 -9.39
#